data_bf31a8be4bb904937a5e4f18c8f8fdd0
#
_entry.id   bf31a8be4bb904937a5e4f18c8f8fdd0
#
_cell.length_a   1.000
_cell.length_b   1.000
_cell.length_c   1.000
_cell.angle_alpha   90.00
_cell.angle_beta   90.00
_cell.angle_gamma   90.00
#
_symmetry.space_group_name_H-M   'P 1'
#
loop_
_entity.id
_entity.type
_entity.pdbx_description
1 polymer ?
#
loop_
_entity_poly.entity_id
_entity_poly.type
_entity_poly.pdbx_seq_one_letter_code
_entity_poly.pdbx_strand_id
1 'polypeptide(L)'
;MCVVSDRNESIIKAVTNVYSNVPHYARMWHLWNNVQKKFRKSHEKLSGVFYKMAKACTKNEFDMLMETVEKEDIRVKEYLDKAGYEKWALCYAQVHRGWHMTSNIVESINTALVSARELPIFEFLEEVRLLFGRWNHDYKKEATCTFTSLIGKYHDILTDNEALSTRMTVIFNNKYIFRSVDKIYLYILV
;
A
#
# COMPACT_ATOMS: atom_id res chain seq x y z
N MET A 1 8.56 -3.23 12.25
CA MET A 1 7.09 -3.18 12.46
C MET A 1 6.59 -1.80 12.10
N CYS A 2 5.40 -1.66 11.53
CA CYS A 2 4.74 -0.35 11.30
C CYS A 2 3.23 -0.52 11.55
N VAL A 3 2.54 0.59 11.80
CA VAL A 3 1.07 0.63 11.90
C VAL A 3 0.52 1.31 10.66
N VAL A 4 -0.54 0.76 10.08
CA VAL A 4 -1.29 1.37 8.98
C VAL A 4 -2.74 1.52 9.43
N SER A 5 -3.26 2.73 9.44
CA SER A 5 -4.65 2.98 9.84
C SER A 5 -5.29 4.13 9.08
N ASP A 6 -6.55 4.38 9.39
CA ASP A 6 -7.25 5.58 8.96
C ASP A 6 -6.63 6.82 9.61
N ARG A 7 -6.84 7.97 8.97
CA ARG A 7 -6.39 9.27 9.52
C ARG A 7 -7.36 9.78 10.60
N ASN A 8 -7.84 8.90 11.47
CA ASN A 8 -8.64 9.29 12.63
C ASN A 8 -7.71 9.80 13.74
N GLU A 9 -7.95 10.99 14.24
CA GLU A 9 -7.09 11.63 15.26
C GLU A 9 -6.97 10.80 16.54
N SER A 10 -8.04 10.14 16.97
CA SER A 10 -8.03 9.28 18.15
C SER A 10 -7.11 8.06 17.96
N ILE A 11 -7.11 7.46 16.77
CA ILE A 11 -6.21 6.35 16.45
C ILE A 11 -4.77 6.85 16.39
N ILE A 12 -4.52 7.99 15.74
CA ILE A 12 -3.18 8.60 15.68
C ILE A 12 -2.65 8.85 17.08
N LYS A 13 -3.44 9.50 17.95
CA LYS A 13 -3.06 9.76 19.36
C LYS A 13 -2.79 8.46 20.13
N ALA A 14 -3.65 7.45 20.00
CA ALA A 14 -3.48 6.17 20.67
C ALA A 14 -2.18 5.47 20.23
N VAL A 15 -1.93 5.41 18.91
CA VAL A 15 -0.69 4.81 18.37
C VAL A 15 0.55 5.59 18.82
N THR A 16 0.54 6.91 18.78
CA THR A 16 1.65 7.74 19.21
C THR A 16 1.96 7.55 20.70
N ASN A 17 0.93 7.42 21.53
CA ASN A 17 1.11 7.26 22.98
C ASN A 17 1.61 5.85 23.36
N VAL A 18 1.13 4.82 22.68
CA VAL A 18 1.44 3.41 23.03
C VAL A 18 2.67 2.91 22.28
N TYR A 19 2.86 3.37 21.04
CA TYR A 19 3.91 2.91 20.11
C TYR A 19 4.72 4.08 19.56
N SER A 20 5.30 4.90 20.44
CA SER A 20 6.01 6.13 20.08
C SER A 20 7.11 5.98 19.01
N ASN A 21 7.75 4.79 18.97
CA ASN A 21 8.85 4.47 18.04
C ASN A 21 8.41 3.69 16.81
N VAL A 22 7.10 3.48 16.63
CA VAL A 22 6.59 2.69 15.49
C VAL A 22 6.04 3.64 14.43
N PRO A 23 6.56 3.60 13.19
CA PRO A 23 6.05 4.42 12.10
C PRO A 23 4.56 4.16 11.85
N HIS A 24 3.80 5.24 11.73
CA HIS A 24 2.36 5.20 11.50
C HIS A 24 2.03 5.76 10.11
N TYR A 25 1.50 4.90 9.25
CA TYR A 25 1.15 5.22 7.87
C TYR A 25 -0.37 5.35 7.69
N ALA A 26 -0.74 6.24 6.78
CA ALA A 26 -2.14 6.41 6.38
C ALA A 26 -2.53 5.41 5.30
N ARG A 27 -3.74 4.91 5.37
CA ARG A 27 -4.34 4.11 4.30
C ARG A 27 -4.56 4.96 3.06
N MET A 28 -4.05 4.49 1.93
CA MET A 28 -4.20 5.12 0.62
C MET A 28 -5.67 5.38 0.25
N TRP A 29 -6.52 4.37 0.46
CA TRP A 29 -7.93 4.45 0.13
C TRP A 29 -8.66 5.54 0.93
N HIS A 30 -8.40 5.66 2.24
CA HIS A 30 -9.01 6.70 3.07
C HIS A 30 -8.51 8.10 2.72
N LEU A 31 -7.23 8.23 2.39
CA LEU A 31 -6.69 9.49 1.91
C LEU A 31 -7.36 9.91 0.60
N TRP A 32 -7.52 8.95 -0.33
CA TRP A 32 -8.19 9.18 -1.59
C TRP A 32 -9.67 9.54 -1.41
N ASN A 33 -10.40 8.83 -0.57
CA ASN A 33 -11.80 9.16 -0.26
C ASN A 33 -11.97 10.57 0.30
N ASN A 34 -11.01 11.04 1.09
CA ASN A 34 -11.04 12.42 1.58
C ASN A 34 -10.81 13.42 0.45
N VAL A 35 -9.91 13.12 -0.50
CA VAL A 35 -9.73 13.91 -1.72
C VAL A 35 -11.03 13.95 -2.54
N GLN A 36 -11.65 12.81 -2.77
CA GLN A 36 -12.92 12.71 -3.52
C GLN A 36 -14.04 13.54 -2.90
N LYS A 37 -14.21 13.44 -1.57
CA LYS A 37 -15.23 14.19 -0.84
C LYS A 37 -15.00 15.70 -0.91
N LYS A 38 -13.74 16.12 -0.86
CA LYS A 38 -13.37 17.53 -0.79
C LYS A 38 -13.25 18.19 -2.16
N PHE A 39 -12.81 17.45 -3.18
CA PHE A 39 -12.49 17.96 -4.53
C PHE A 39 -13.29 17.22 -5.62
N ARG A 40 -14.62 17.33 -5.58
CA ARG A 40 -15.56 16.56 -6.42
C ARG A 40 -15.37 16.69 -7.92
N LYS A 41 -14.82 17.82 -8.40
CA LYS A 41 -14.65 18.06 -9.85
C LYS A 41 -13.40 17.42 -10.46
N SER A 42 -12.35 17.26 -9.68
CA SER A 42 -11.02 16.85 -10.16
C SER A 42 -10.71 15.36 -9.92
N HIS A 43 -11.52 14.67 -9.10
CA HIS A 43 -11.18 13.33 -8.62
C HIS A 43 -11.19 12.26 -9.72
N GLU A 44 -12.08 12.31 -10.70
CA GLU A 44 -12.19 11.26 -11.74
C GLU A 44 -10.89 11.13 -12.54
N LYS A 45 -10.31 12.27 -12.95
CA LYS A 45 -9.04 12.30 -13.69
C LYS A 45 -7.84 11.95 -12.85
N LEU A 46 -7.86 12.28 -11.57
CA LEU A 46 -6.74 12.13 -10.66
C LEU A 46 -6.67 10.75 -9.99
N SER A 47 -7.72 9.92 -10.06
CA SER A 47 -7.76 8.62 -9.39
C SER A 47 -6.58 7.73 -9.79
N GLY A 48 -6.39 7.51 -11.08
CA GLY A 48 -5.29 6.68 -11.58
C GLY A 48 -3.91 7.25 -11.26
N VAL A 49 -3.78 8.58 -11.34
CA VAL A 49 -2.52 9.29 -11.02
C VAL A 49 -2.18 9.14 -9.54
N PHE A 50 -3.15 9.33 -8.65
CA PHE A 50 -2.96 9.20 -7.21
C PHE A 50 -2.45 7.80 -6.80
N TYR A 51 -3.10 6.73 -7.32
CA TYR A 51 -2.69 5.37 -6.99
C TYR A 51 -1.32 5.00 -7.55
N LYS A 52 -0.97 5.47 -8.74
CA LYS A 52 0.39 5.32 -9.29
C LYS A 52 1.41 6.05 -8.43
N MET A 53 1.15 7.31 -8.08
CA MET A 53 2.01 8.14 -7.26
C MET A 53 2.24 7.55 -5.87
N ALA A 54 1.17 7.03 -5.22
CA ALA A 54 1.29 6.39 -3.91
C ALA A 54 2.16 5.12 -3.94
N LYS A 55 2.22 4.44 -5.08
CA LYS A 55 3.02 3.22 -5.31
C LYS A 55 4.37 3.50 -5.97
N ALA A 56 4.67 4.73 -6.36
CA ALA A 56 5.91 5.09 -7.00
C ALA A 56 7.11 4.61 -6.16
N CYS A 57 8.05 3.93 -6.81
CA CYS A 57 9.24 3.40 -6.17
C CYS A 57 10.37 4.43 -6.08
N THR A 58 10.34 5.45 -6.93
CA THR A 58 11.36 6.51 -6.98
C THR A 58 10.73 7.88 -6.73
N LYS A 59 11.53 8.79 -6.14
CA LYS A 59 11.09 10.17 -5.94
C LYS A 59 10.84 10.89 -7.26
N ASN A 60 11.67 10.64 -8.28
CA ASN A 60 11.49 11.26 -9.60
C ASN A 60 10.15 10.90 -10.23
N GLU A 61 9.75 9.62 -10.16
CA GLU A 61 8.44 9.17 -10.63
C GLU A 61 7.30 9.84 -9.85
N PHE A 62 7.45 9.92 -8.53
CA PHE A 62 6.50 10.59 -7.65
C PHE A 62 6.35 12.07 -8.03
N ASP A 63 7.46 12.79 -8.22
CA ASP A 63 7.48 14.22 -8.51
C ASP A 63 6.83 14.50 -9.88
N MET A 64 7.09 13.70 -10.92
CA MET A 64 6.44 13.81 -12.23
C MET A 64 4.91 13.63 -12.13
N LEU A 65 4.46 12.66 -11.32
CA LEU A 65 3.03 12.43 -11.10
C LEU A 65 2.41 13.55 -10.28
N MET A 66 3.14 14.12 -9.32
CA MET A 66 2.70 15.27 -8.52
C MET A 66 2.57 16.53 -9.36
N GLU A 67 3.45 16.76 -10.33
CA GLU A 67 3.27 17.86 -11.32
C GLU A 67 1.98 17.69 -12.13
N THR A 68 1.60 16.46 -12.44
CA THR A 68 0.32 16.19 -13.13
C THR A 68 -0.86 16.55 -12.24
N VAL A 69 -0.78 16.24 -10.94
CA VAL A 69 -1.80 16.62 -9.96
C VAL A 69 -1.89 18.16 -9.84
N GLU A 70 -0.75 18.84 -9.78
CA GLU A 70 -0.67 20.30 -9.68
C GLU A 70 -1.32 20.99 -10.89
N LYS A 71 -1.05 20.51 -12.10
CA LYS A 71 -1.64 21.04 -13.35
C LYS A 71 -3.16 20.87 -13.40
N GLU A 72 -3.68 19.78 -12.84
CA GLU A 72 -5.13 19.52 -12.84
C GLU A 72 -5.84 20.29 -11.70
N ASP A 73 -5.32 20.25 -10.48
CA ASP A 73 -5.87 20.99 -9.33
C ASP A 73 -4.81 21.21 -8.22
N ILE A 74 -4.30 22.43 -8.12
CA ILE A 74 -3.30 22.82 -7.13
C ILE A 74 -3.77 22.59 -5.69
N ARG A 75 -5.07 22.72 -5.41
CA ARG A 75 -5.63 22.51 -4.07
C ARG A 75 -5.53 21.06 -3.62
N VAL A 76 -5.57 20.11 -4.57
CA VAL A 76 -5.35 18.68 -4.29
C VAL A 76 -3.89 18.46 -3.90
N LYS A 77 -2.94 19.06 -4.64
CA LYS A 77 -1.52 19.02 -4.29
C LYS A 77 -1.28 19.53 -2.87
N GLU A 78 -1.76 20.73 -2.56
CA GLU A 78 -1.61 21.33 -1.22
C GLU A 78 -2.21 20.44 -0.11
N TYR A 79 -3.32 19.77 -0.41
CA TYR A 79 -3.95 18.83 0.53
C TYR A 79 -3.08 17.60 0.77
N LEU A 80 -2.47 17.04 -0.28
CA LEU A 80 -1.58 15.89 -0.21
C LEU A 80 -0.25 16.25 0.48
N ASP A 81 0.28 17.45 0.24
CA ASP A 81 1.46 18.00 0.95
C ASP A 81 1.21 18.05 2.46
N LYS A 82 0.09 18.62 2.87
CA LYS A 82 -0.33 18.69 4.29
C LYS A 82 -0.57 17.30 4.90
N ALA A 83 -0.84 16.29 4.09
CA ALA A 83 -0.98 14.91 4.58
C ALA A 83 0.36 14.29 4.99
N GLY A 84 1.48 14.80 4.47
CA GLY A 84 2.84 14.33 4.70
C GLY A 84 3.17 13.12 3.83
N TYR A 85 4.04 13.26 2.85
CA TYR A 85 4.38 12.21 1.88
C TYR A 85 4.93 10.95 2.53
N GLU A 86 5.71 11.10 3.59
CA GLU A 86 6.28 10.01 4.38
C GLU A 86 5.22 9.08 4.98
N LYS A 87 3.98 9.56 5.13
CA LYS A 87 2.87 8.79 5.71
C LYS A 87 2.09 7.95 4.71
N TRP A 88 2.17 8.25 3.41
CA TRP A 88 1.34 7.57 2.42
C TRP A 88 2.06 7.16 1.14
N ALA A 89 3.13 7.85 0.71
CA ALA A 89 3.87 7.51 -0.48
C ALA A 89 4.98 6.49 -0.19
N LEU A 90 5.14 5.49 -1.09
CA LEU A 90 6.07 4.39 -0.90
C LEU A 90 7.53 4.85 -0.93
N CYS A 91 7.88 5.73 -1.88
CA CYS A 91 9.26 6.23 -2.05
C CYS A 91 9.76 7.14 -0.92
N TYR A 92 8.86 7.64 -0.07
CA TYR A 92 9.19 8.44 1.13
C TYR A 92 9.07 7.64 2.43
N ALA A 93 8.61 6.38 2.38
CA ALA A 93 8.44 5.57 3.57
C ALA A 93 9.80 5.20 4.18
N GLN A 94 9.96 5.41 5.50
CA GLN A 94 11.18 5.08 6.25
C GLN A 94 11.39 3.57 6.43
N VAL A 95 10.31 2.81 6.42
CA VAL A 95 10.31 1.35 6.60
C VAL A 95 9.63 0.70 5.42
N HIS A 96 10.21 -0.39 4.94
CA HIS A 96 9.60 -1.20 3.89
C HIS A 96 8.28 -1.80 4.43
N ARG A 97 7.16 -1.20 4.05
CA ARG A 97 5.81 -1.63 4.49
C ARG A 97 5.19 -2.69 3.59
N GLY A 98 5.97 -3.25 2.66
CA GLY A 98 5.50 -4.22 1.69
C GLY A 98 4.36 -3.67 0.81
N TRP A 99 3.63 -4.56 0.18
CA TRP A 99 2.48 -4.24 -0.67
C TRP A 99 1.19 -3.92 0.12
N HIS A 100 1.23 -3.96 1.46
CA HIS A 100 0.07 -3.70 2.31
C HIS A 100 -0.27 -2.22 2.42
N MET A 101 -0.71 -1.66 1.31
CA MET A 101 -1.24 -0.28 1.26
C MET A 101 -2.75 -0.25 1.52
N THR A 102 -3.38 -1.39 1.62
CA THR A 102 -4.81 -1.57 1.92
C THR A 102 -4.98 -2.50 3.11
N SER A 103 -5.98 -2.24 3.92
CA SER A 103 -6.31 -3.08 5.07
C SER A 103 -7.39 -4.11 4.76
N ASN A 104 -7.39 -4.65 3.57
CA ASN A 104 -8.38 -5.66 3.16
C ASN A 104 -8.50 -6.79 4.20
N ILE A 105 -7.39 -7.16 4.86
CA ILE A 105 -7.41 -8.16 5.94
C ILE A 105 -8.27 -7.70 7.10
N VAL A 106 -8.10 -6.46 7.59
CA VAL A 106 -8.90 -5.93 8.72
C VAL A 106 -10.36 -5.79 8.32
N GLU A 107 -10.65 -5.36 7.10
CA GLU A 107 -12.01 -5.27 6.57
C GLU A 107 -12.65 -6.66 6.43
N SER A 108 -11.90 -7.66 5.97
CA SER A 108 -12.36 -9.05 5.89
C SER A 108 -12.67 -9.62 7.28
N ILE A 109 -11.79 -9.39 8.26
CA ILE A 109 -12.01 -9.78 9.66
C ILE A 109 -13.26 -9.07 10.21
N ASN A 110 -13.36 -7.75 10.00
CA ASN A 110 -14.49 -6.98 10.46
C ASN A 110 -15.82 -7.47 9.86
N THR A 111 -15.83 -7.79 8.57
CA THR A 111 -17.01 -8.31 7.87
C THR A 111 -17.37 -9.70 8.39
N ALA A 112 -16.39 -10.58 8.57
CA ALA A 112 -16.60 -11.93 9.07
C ALA A 112 -17.13 -11.97 10.53
N LEU A 113 -16.84 -10.94 11.32
CA LEU A 113 -17.23 -10.85 12.72
C LEU A 113 -18.46 -9.93 12.98
N VAL A 114 -19.15 -9.45 11.94
CA VAL A 114 -20.31 -8.54 12.12
C VAL A 114 -21.35 -9.15 13.04
N SER A 115 -21.75 -10.40 12.80
CA SER A 115 -22.75 -11.10 13.62
C SER A 115 -22.25 -11.43 15.03
N ALA A 116 -20.95 -11.64 15.18
CA ALA A 116 -20.37 -11.98 16.47
C ALA A 116 -20.27 -10.78 17.44
N ARG A 117 -20.36 -9.55 16.94
CA ARG A 117 -20.24 -8.33 17.79
C ARG A 117 -21.35 -8.14 18.79
N GLU A 118 -22.51 -8.72 18.52
CA GLU A 118 -23.68 -8.67 19.42
C GLU A 118 -23.63 -9.76 20.52
N LEU A 119 -22.64 -10.66 20.45
CA LEU A 119 -22.49 -11.75 21.41
C LEU A 119 -21.78 -11.26 22.70
N PRO A 120 -22.05 -11.91 23.85
CA PRO A 120 -21.23 -11.75 25.05
C PRO A 120 -19.75 -12.00 24.76
N ILE A 121 -18.87 -11.44 25.59
CA ILE A 121 -17.43 -11.42 25.32
C ILE A 121 -16.81 -12.80 25.13
N PHE A 122 -17.29 -13.78 25.88
CA PHE A 122 -16.75 -15.14 25.78
C PHE A 122 -17.08 -15.76 24.42
N GLU A 123 -18.34 -15.69 24.00
CA GLU A 123 -18.83 -16.21 22.72
C GLU A 123 -18.19 -15.44 21.56
N PHE A 124 -18.02 -14.13 21.69
CA PHE A 124 -17.29 -13.31 20.71
C PHE A 124 -15.84 -13.82 20.51
N LEU A 125 -15.11 -14.06 21.61
CA LEU A 125 -13.73 -14.55 21.55
C LEU A 125 -13.66 -15.95 20.94
N GLU A 126 -14.66 -16.79 21.21
CA GLU A 126 -14.73 -18.14 20.63
C GLU A 126 -14.99 -18.08 19.12
N GLU A 127 -15.87 -17.19 18.64
CA GLU A 127 -16.07 -16.96 17.20
C GLU A 127 -14.79 -16.44 16.53
N VAL A 128 -14.06 -15.54 17.17
CA VAL A 128 -12.74 -15.09 16.69
C VAL A 128 -11.77 -16.26 16.55
N ARG A 129 -11.67 -17.11 17.58
CA ARG A 129 -10.81 -18.30 17.60
C ARG A 129 -11.18 -19.25 16.46
N LEU A 130 -12.48 -19.53 16.28
CA LEU A 130 -12.98 -20.41 15.22
C LEU A 130 -12.73 -19.84 13.82
N LEU A 131 -12.89 -18.53 13.63
CA LEU A 131 -12.62 -17.86 12.36
C LEU A 131 -11.14 -18.03 11.96
N PHE A 132 -10.22 -17.72 12.87
CA PHE A 132 -8.79 -17.88 12.61
C PHE A 132 -8.40 -19.35 12.42
N GLY A 133 -9.02 -20.27 13.16
CA GLY A 133 -8.81 -21.70 13.00
C GLY A 133 -9.20 -22.19 11.60
N ARG A 134 -10.37 -21.79 11.11
CA ARG A 134 -10.83 -22.10 9.74
C ARG A 134 -9.89 -21.51 8.68
N TRP A 135 -9.58 -20.23 8.75
CA TRP A 135 -8.68 -19.59 7.78
C TRP A 135 -7.29 -20.23 7.76
N ASN A 136 -6.72 -20.54 8.93
CA ASN A 136 -5.42 -21.19 9.00
C ASN A 136 -5.45 -22.61 8.38
N HIS A 137 -6.52 -23.35 8.61
CA HIS A 137 -6.73 -24.65 8.01
C HIS A 137 -6.83 -24.56 6.48
N ASP A 138 -7.68 -23.64 5.97
CA ASP A 138 -7.93 -23.49 4.55
C ASP A 138 -6.68 -23.01 3.80
N TYR A 139 -5.97 -22.02 4.32
CA TYR A 139 -4.71 -21.55 3.74
C TYR A 139 -3.61 -22.61 3.79
N LYS A 140 -3.55 -23.40 4.85
CA LYS A 140 -2.61 -24.51 4.92
C LYS A 140 -2.91 -25.59 3.89
N LYS A 141 -4.19 -25.91 3.70
CA LYS A 141 -4.65 -26.84 2.66
C LYS A 141 -4.33 -26.29 1.25
N GLU A 142 -4.63 -25.02 1.00
CA GLU A 142 -4.30 -24.37 -0.28
C GLU A 142 -2.78 -24.41 -0.53
N ALA A 143 -1.97 -24.06 0.47
CA ALA A 143 -0.52 -24.08 0.36
C ALA A 143 0.03 -25.49 0.05
N THR A 144 -0.55 -26.55 0.65
CA THR A 144 -0.14 -27.94 0.36
C THR A 144 -0.54 -28.44 -1.02
N CYS A 145 -1.59 -27.85 -1.61
CA CYS A 145 -2.05 -28.16 -2.97
C CYS A 145 -1.40 -27.29 -4.05
N THR A 146 -0.58 -26.33 -3.66
CA THR A 146 0.08 -25.38 -4.59
C THR A 146 1.45 -25.94 -5.00
N PHE A 147 1.65 -26.12 -6.32
CA PHE A 147 2.91 -26.62 -6.90
C PHE A 147 3.96 -25.52 -7.13
N THR A 148 3.65 -24.27 -6.83
CA THR A 148 4.56 -23.13 -6.97
C THR A 148 5.24 -22.81 -5.65
N SER A 149 6.45 -22.23 -5.69
CA SER A 149 7.20 -21.83 -4.50
C SER A 149 6.53 -20.67 -3.71
N LEU A 150 5.62 -19.95 -4.34
CA LEU A 150 4.84 -18.86 -3.77
C LEU A 150 3.36 -19.09 -4.00
N ILE A 151 2.52 -18.62 -3.08
CA ILE A 151 1.05 -18.70 -3.21
C ILE A 151 0.59 -17.80 -4.36
N GLY A 152 -0.24 -18.34 -5.25
CA GLY A 152 -0.92 -17.75 -6.40
C GLY A 152 -0.57 -16.31 -6.74
N LYS A 153 -1.24 -15.33 -6.13
CA LYS A 153 -1.02 -13.91 -6.40
C LYS A 153 0.45 -13.45 -6.33
N TYR A 154 1.25 -14.01 -5.43
CA TYR A 154 2.67 -13.62 -5.31
C TYR A 154 3.52 -14.30 -6.37
N HIS A 155 3.10 -15.47 -6.84
CA HIS A 155 3.71 -16.14 -7.97
C HIS A 155 3.49 -15.33 -9.26
N ASP A 156 2.25 -14.86 -9.51
CA ASP A 156 1.93 -14.01 -10.65
C ASP A 156 2.74 -12.71 -10.64
N ILE A 157 2.81 -12.03 -9.49
CA ILE A 157 3.63 -10.82 -9.32
C ILE A 157 5.11 -11.10 -9.59
N LEU A 158 5.64 -12.24 -9.14
CA LEU A 158 7.04 -12.62 -9.39
C LEU A 158 7.27 -12.85 -10.87
N THR A 159 6.38 -13.57 -11.54
CA THR A 159 6.44 -13.86 -12.98
C THR A 159 6.37 -12.57 -13.82
N ASP A 160 5.47 -11.66 -13.47
CA ASP A 160 5.35 -10.35 -14.12
C ASP A 160 6.63 -9.51 -13.92
N ASN A 161 7.17 -9.49 -12.71
CA ASN A 161 8.42 -8.77 -12.42
C ASN A 161 9.63 -9.41 -13.12
N GLU A 162 9.68 -10.73 -13.23
CA GLU A 162 10.70 -11.44 -13.99
C GLU A 162 10.64 -11.06 -15.47
N ALA A 163 9.44 -11.09 -16.07
CA ALA A 163 9.24 -10.64 -17.45
C ALA A 163 9.63 -9.17 -17.67
N LEU A 164 9.35 -8.29 -16.71
CA LEU A 164 9.77 -6.90 -16.75
C LEU A 164 11.31 -6.76 -16.60
N SER A 165 11.91 -7.53 -15.72
CA SER A 165 13.36 -7.47 -15.47
C SER A 165 14.22 -7.82 -16.68
N THR A 166 13.72 -8.70 -17.57
CA THR A 166 14.43 -9.03 -18.83
C THR A 166 14.56 -7.83 -19.78
N ARG A 167 13.71 -6.82 -19.60
CA ARG A 167 13.73 -5.57 -20.38
C ARG A 167 14.64 -4.51 -19.77
N MET A 168 15.14 -4.71 -18.56
CA MET A 168 15.94 -3.75 -17.83
C MET A 168 17.43 -4.06 -17.97
N THR A 169 18.26 -3.00 -17.93
CA THR A 169 19.71 -3.10 -17.85
C THR A 169 20.16 -2.54 -16.51
N VAL A 170 21.01 -3.29 -15.80
CA VAL A 170 21.59 -2.84 -14.54
C VAL A 170 22.86 -2.05 -14.84
N ILE A 171 22.88 -0.80 -14.41
CA ILE A 171 24.05 0.07 -14.49
C ILE A 171 24.69 0.15 -13.10
N PHE A 172 25.96 -0.21 -13.00
CA PHE A 172 26.73 -0.10 -11.77
C PHE A 172 27.16 1.35 -11.56
N ASN A 173 26.68 1.99 -10.51
CA ASN A 173 27.13 3.34 -10.14
C ASN A 173 28.35 3.30 -9.21
N ASN A 174 28.39 2.32 -8.30
CA ASN A 174 29.57 1.98 -7.48
C ASN A 174 29.40 0.56 -6.91
N LYS A 175 30.35 0.13 -6.08
CA LYS A 175 30.39 -1.22 -5.50
C LYS A 175 29.08 -1.67 -4.79
N TYR A 176 28.22 -0.74 -4.39
CA TYR A 176 27.00 -1.02 -3.59
C TYR A 176 25.71 -0.40 -4.15
N ILE A 177 25.81 0.42 -5.21
CA ILE A 177 24.66 1.13 -5.78
C ILE A 177 24.46 0.68 -7.22
N PHE A 178 23.28 0.09 -7.46
CA PHE A 178 22.83 -0.35 -8.77
C PHE A 178 21.66 0.53 -9.22
N ARG A 179 21.66 0.91 -10.48
CA ARG A 179 20.54 1.56 -11.12
C ARG A 179 19.98 0.65 -12.21
N SER A 180 18.71 0.33 -12.13
CA SER A 180 17.97 -0.37 -13.18
C SER A 180 17.41 0.66 -14.16
N VAL A 181 17.65 0.47 -15.46
CA VAL A 181 17.13 1.34 -16.51
C VAL A 181 16.45 0.47 -17.56
N ASP A 182 15.27 0.88 -18.03
CA ASP A 182 14.58 0.20 -19.12
C ASP A 182 15.43 0.29 -20.41
N LYS A 183 15.63 -0.83 -21.08
CA LYS A 183 16.41 -0.91 -22.32
C LYS A 183 15.92 0.05 -23.41
N ILE A 184 14.61 0.36 -23.42
CA ILE A 184 14.01 1.28 -24.39
C ILE A 184 14.56 2.71 -24.21
N TYR A 185 14.84 3.14 -22.99
CA TYR A 185 15.37 4.48 -22.72
C TYR A 185 16.88 4.61 -23.03
N LEU A 186 17.63 3.51 -23.05
CA LEU A 186 19.05 3.54 -23.40
C LEU A 186 19.31 3.83 -24.90
N TYR A 187 18.39 3.46 -25.77
CA TYR A 187 18.48 3.76 -27.21
C TYR A 187 18.16 5.22 -27.58
N ILE A 188 17.60 6.00 -26.65
CA ILE A 188 17.26 7.41 -26.88
C ILE A 188 18.38 8.35 -26.41
N LEU A 189 19.33 7.85 -25.63
CA LEU A 189 20.42 8.64 -25.02
C LEU A 189 21.81 8.40 -25.69
N VAL A 190 21.89 7.62 -26.77
CA VAL A 190 23.03 7.45 -27.66
C VAL A 190 22.74 8.13 -28.98
#